data_592edc0d2774c8b4174a1d7026fc8107
#
_entry.id   592edc0d2774c8b4174a1d7026fc8107
#
_cell.length_a   1.000
_cell.length_b   1.000
_cell.length_c   1.000
_cell.angle_alpha   90.00
_cell.angle_beta   90.00
_cell.angle_gamma   90.00
#
_symmetry.space_group_name_H-M   'P 1'
#
loop_
_entity.id
_entity.type
_entity.pdbx_description
1 polymer ?
#
loop_
_entity_poly.entity_id
_entity_poly.type
_entity_poly.pdbx_seq_one_letter_code
_entity_poly.pdbx_strand_id
1 'polypeptide(L)'
;MWINNKGLHLFGGKLKGAYTYTPPAISTEYFLGRKRSNFVLLDSSYEMGKLTLPIVFEGKNRKDVALKKSNFEKELFGRCDIGLPGEFSYFAFLVNIGTPSFSSEQIIESTYDLNCIRHGWKQTVENNTVYCESTLPNTDCIIKVTALKDA
;
A
#
# COMPACT_ATOMS: atom_id res chain seq x y z
N MET A 1 -0.89 7.13 -9.60
CA MET A 1 -1.44 6.23 -8.56
C MET A 1 -2.70 5.56 -9.07
N TRP A 2 -2.89 4.31 -8.73
CA TRP A 2 -4.11 3.54 -8.97
C TRP A 2 -4.50 2.75 -7.71
N ILE A 3 -5.78 2.41 -7.61
CA ILE A 3 -6.34 1.57 -6.55
C ILE A 3 -7.28 0.55 -7.17
N ASN A 4 -7.13 -0.73 -6.85
CA ASN A 4 -7.92 -1.83 -7.40
C ASN A 4 -8.05 -1.77 -8.93
N ASN A 5 -6.93 -1.48 -9.63
CA ASN A 5 -6.84 -1.27 -11.09
C ASN A 5 -7.57 -0.02 -11.63
N LYS A 6 -8.03 0.89 -10.77
CA LYS A 6 -8.66 2.15 -11.15
C LYS A 6 -7.70 3.31 -10.93
N GLY A 7 -7.50 4.15 -11.92
CA GLY A 7 -6.67 5.35 -11.78
C GLY A 7 -7.28 6.36 -10.81
N LEU A 8 -6.44 6.98 -9.97
CA LEU A 8 -6.90 7.99 -9.01
C LEU A 8 -7.64 9.17 -9.66
N HIS A 9 -7.25 9.51 -10.89
CA HIS A 9 -7.91 10.57 -11.68
C HIS A 9 -9.39 10.30 -11.97
N LEU A 10 -9.83 9.02 -12.02
CA LEU A 10 -11.23 8.66 -12.20
C LEU A 10 -12.12 9.13 -11.04
N PHE A 11 -11.51 9.32 -9.87
CA PHE A 11 -12.17 9.88 -8.69
C PHE A 11 -11.92 11.38 -8.53
N GLY A 12 -11.38 12.04 -9.56
CA GLY A 12 -10.98 13.44 -9.46
C GLY A 12 -9.88 13.70 -8.44
N GLY A 13 -9.14 12.65 -8.06
CA GLY A 13 -8.09 12.72 -7.07
C GLY A 13 -6.69 12.79 -7.68
N LYS A 14 -5.79 13.42 -6.94
CA LYS A 14 -4.34 13.41 -7.20
C LYS A 14 -3.57 13.46 -5.90
N LEU A 15 -2.36 12.91 -5.89
CA LEU A 15 -1.47 13.02 -4.72
C LEU A 15 -1.07 14.47 -4.49
N LYS A 16 -1.17 14.92 -3.24
CA LYS A 16 -0.66 16.22 -2.79
C LYS A 16 0.81 16.10 -2.38
N GLY A 17 1.70 15.94 -3.34
CA GLY A 17 3.12 15.76 -3.07
C GLY A 17 3.53 14.32 -2.83
N ALA A 18 4.56 14.10 -2.00
CA ALA A 18 5.09 12.78 -1.73
C ALA A 18 4.22 12.00 -0.74
N TYR A 19 4.06 10.71 -0.99
CA TYR A 19 3.53 9.77 0.00
C TYR A 19 4.63 9.35 0.98
N THR A 20 4.23 8.85 2.15
CA THR A 20 5.17 8.33 3.14
C THR A 20 4.95 6.84 3.31
N TYR A 21 6.02 6.06 3.18
CA TYR A 21 6.04 4.65 3.49
C TYR A 21 6.98 4.38 4.66
N THR A 22 6.44 3.77 5.72
CA THR A 22 7.22 3.30 6.86
C THR A 22 7.33 1.78 6.75
N PRO A 23 8.54 1.22 6.64
CA PRO A 23 8.74 -0.23 6.60
C PRO A 23 8.16 -0.92 7.83
N PRO A 24 7.82 -2.23 7.71
CA PRO A 24 7.36 -3.01 8.85
C PRO A 24 8.41 -3.06 9.96
N ALA A 25 7.96 -2.94 11.20
CA ALA A 25 8.80 -3.19 12.36
C ALA A 25 9.07 -4.70 12.50
N ILE A 26 10.24 -5.02 13.06
CA ILE A 26 10.58 -6.39 13.42
C ILE A 26 10.26 -6.57 14.90
N SER A 27 9.36 -7.49 15.20
CA SER A 27 9.09 -7.94 16.56
C SER A 27 9.95 -9.17 16.83
N THR A 28 10.77 -9.10 17.88
CA THR A 28 11.72 -10.15 18.21
C THR A 28 11.51 -10.59 19.66
N GLU A 29 11.23 -11.87 19.85
CA GLU A 29 11.19 -12.48 21.17
C GLU A 29 12.53 -13.15 21.48
N TYR A 30 13.09 -12.86 22.64
CA TYR A 30 14.36 -13.43 23.06
C TYR A 30 14.38 -13.73 24.56
N PHE A 31 15.19 -14.69 24.95
CA PHE A 31 15.48 -15.03 26.34
C PHE A 31 16.91 -14.61 26.69
N LEU A 32 17.05 -13.88 27.80
CA LEU A 32 18.35 -13.51 28.34
C LEU A 32 18.75 -14.51 29.44
N GLY A 33 19.92 -15.15 29.26
CA GLY A 33 20.51 -15.97 30.31
C GLY A 33 20.87 -15.14 31.56
N ARG A 34 20.93 -15.77 32.73
CA ARG A 34 21.21 -15.12 34.02
C ARG A 34 22.47 -14.23 34.00
N LYS A 35 23.48 -14.57 33.22
CA LYS A 35 24.74 -13.81 33.13
C LYS A 35 24.74 -12.73 32.05
N ARG A 36 23.62 -12.48 31.38
CA ARG A 36 23.47 -11.50 30.27
C ARG A 36 24.50 -11.63 29.13
N SER A 37 25.30 -12.69 29.14
CA SER A 37 26.33 -12.93 28.12
C SER A 37 25.82 -13.72 26.92
N ASN A 38 24.67 -14.39 27.07
CA ASN A 38 24.03 -15.15 25.99
C ASN A 38 22.56 -14.83 25.92
N PHE A 39 22.04 -14.70 24.70
CA PHE A 39 20.60 -14.64 24.43
C PHE A 39 20.22 -15.78 23.49
N VAL A 40 19.00 -16.24 23.61
CA VAL A 40 18.39 -17.19 22.70
C VAL A 40 17.25 -16.45 21.99
N LEU A 41 17.32 -16.39 20.66
CA LEU A 41 16.23 -15.87 19.84
C LEU A 41 15.12 -16.91 19.83
N LEU A 42 13.93 -16.55 20.29
CA LEU A 42 12.77 -17.43 20.34
C LEU A 42 11.94 -17.30 19.06
N ASP A 43 11.65 -16.08 18.67
CA ASP A 43 10.85 -15.79 17.47
C ASP A 43 11.24 -14.43 16.89
N SER A 44 10.98 -14.27 15.60
CA SER A 44 11.12 -13.00 14.89
C SER A 44 10.04 -12.89 13.84
N SER A 45 9.16 -11.93 14.00
CA SER A 45 8.05 -11.66 13.08
C SER A 45 8.09 -10.24 12.54
N TYR A 46 7.53 -10.06 11.35
CA TYR A 46 7.37 -8.74 10.75
C TYR A 46 5.95 -8.24 11.00
N GLU A 47 5.85 -7.01 11.47
CA GLU A 47 4.57 -6.30 11.49
C GLU A 47 4.22 -5.78 10.08
N MET A 48 3.06 -5.18 9.94
CA MET A 48 2.70 -4.51 8.69
C MET A 48 3.41 -3.16 8.60
N GLY A 49 3.80 -2.80 7.39
CA GLY A 49 4.24 -1.43 7.09
C GLY A 49 3.09 -0.44 7.15
N LYS A 50 3.41 0.85 7.18
CA LYS A 50 2.44 1.94 7.16
C LYS A 50 2.62 2.79 5.91
N LEU A 51 1.50 3.14 5.30
CA LEU A 51 1.46 3.99 4.11
C LEU A 51 0.54 5.18 4.38
N THR A 52 1.06 6.39 4.24
CA THR A 52 0.29 7.62 4.38
C THR A 52 0.18 8.32 3.03
N LEU A 53 -1.06 8.54 2.60
CA LEU A 53 -1.40 9.10 1.29
C LEU A 53 -2.12 10.44 1.47
N PRO A 54 -1.45 11.57 1.21
CA PRO A 54 -2.11 12.86 1.09
C PRO A 54 -2.75 13.00 -0.28
N ILE A 55 -4.07 13.12 -0.34
CA ILE A 55 -4.82 13.19 -1.59
C ILE A 55 -5.65 14.46 -1.64
N VAL A 56 -5.64 15.11 -2.80
CA VAL A 56 -6.49 16.24 -3.15
C VAL A 56 -7.53 15.77 -4.13
N PHE A 57 -8.79 16.08 -3.87
CA PHE A 57 -9.91 15.83 -4.78
C PHE A 57 -10.42 17.14 -5.36
N GLU A 58 -10.66 17.15 -6.66
CA GLU A 58 -11.17 18.29 -7.40
C GLU A 58 -12.52 17.97 -8.05
N GLY A 59 -13.42 18.92 -8.04
CA GLY A 59 -14.73 18.77 -8.65
C GLY A 59 -15.35 20.10 -9.07
N LYS A 60 -16.56 20.03 -9.63
CA LYS A 60 -17.28 21.22 -10.14
C LYS A 60 -17.85 22.08 -9.00
N ASN A 61 -18.20 21.46 -7.90
CA ASN A 61 -18.77 22.10 -6.72
C ASN A 61 -18.57 21.20 -5.50
N ARG A 62 -18.91 21.69 -4.32
CA ARG A 62 -18.74 21.00 -3.04
C ARG A 62 -19.38 19.61 -2.99
N LYS A 63 -20.58 19.46 -3.58
CA LYS A 63 -21.30 18.18 -3.63
C LYS A 63 -20.59 17.17 -4.54
N ASP A 64 -20.10 17.59 -5.69
CA ASP A 64 -19.38 16.75 -6.65
C ASP A 64 -18.06 16.25 -6.06
N VAL A 65 -17.29 17.13 -5.41
CA VAL A 65 -16.03 16.76 -4.75
C VAL A 65 -16.29 15.79 -3.61
N ALA A 66 -17.31 16.01 -2.79
CA ALA A 66 -17.65 15.11 -1.70
C ALA A 66 -18.06 13.72 -2.21
N LEU A 67 -18.81 13.65 -3.32
CA LEU A 67 -19.20 12.39 -3.96
C LEU A 67 -17.99 11.64 -4.52
N LYS A 68 -17.08 12.33 -5.20
CA LYS A 68 -15.83 11.75 -5.72
C LYS A 68 -14.95 11.19 -4.62
N LYS A 69 -14.77 11.96 -3.54
CA LYS A 69 -14.05 11.51 -2.33
C LYS A 69 -14.70 10.26 -1.74
N SER A 70 -16.02 10.26 -1.56
CA SER A 70 -16.76 9.11 -1.02
C SER A 70 -16.64 7.87 -1.92
N ASN A 71 -16.65 8.02 -3.23
CA ASN A 71 -16.45 6.90 -4.16
C ASN A 71 -15.04 6.33 -4.08
N PHE A 72 -14.03 7.18 -3.90
CA PHE A 72 -12.67 6.73 -3.64
C PHE A 72 -12.57 5.99 -2.31
N GLU A 73 -13.16 6.51 -1.25
CA GLU A 73 -13.14 5.88 0.07
C GLU A 73 -13.79 4.50 0.08
N LYS A 74 -14.82 4.27 -0.73
CA LYS A 74 -15.41 2.92 -0.90
C LYS A 74 -14.41 1.90 -1.44
N GLU A 75 -13.48 2.32 -2.30
CA GLU A 75 -12.44 1.42 -2.82
C GLU A 75 -11.37 1.07 -1.76
N LEU A 76 -11.25 1.90 -0.72
CA LEU A 76 -10.31 1.68 0.39
C LEU A 76 -10.86 0.74 1.46
N PHE A 77 -12.17 0.51 1.51
CA PHE A 77 -12.76 -0.40 2.49
C PHE A 77 -12.39 -1.86 2.17
N GLY A 78 -11.91 -2.57 3.19
CA GLY A 78 -11.40 -3.92 3.04
C GLY A 78 -9.97 -3.95 2.49
N ARG A 79 -9.58 -5.08 1.91
CA ARG A 79 -8.27 -5.23 1.28
C ARG A 79 -8.28 -4.54 -0.07
N CYS A 80 -7.34 -3.65 -0.26
CA CYS A 80 -7.13 -2.96 -1.54
C CYS A 80 -5.71 -3.17 -2.07
N ASP A 81 -5.57 -3.06 -3.38
CA ASP A 81 -4.29 -3.08 -4.08
C ASP A 81 -3.98 -1.67 -4.59
N ILE A 82 -2.88 -1.10 -4.16
CA ILE A 82 -2.49 0.29 -4.44
C ILE A 82 -1.18 0.31 -5.19
N GLY A 83 -1.17 0.91 -6.38
CA GLY A 83 0.04 1.21 -7.13
C GLY A 83 0.37 2.70 -7.05
N LEU A 84 1.58 3.00 -6.61
CA LEU A 84 2.08 4.36 -6.48
C LEU A 84 2.99 4.73 -7.66
N PRO A 85 3.20 6.04 -7.90
CA PRO A 85 4.21 6.48 -8.84
C PRO A 85 5.59 5.95 -8.42
N GLY A 86 6.24 5.24 -9.31
CA GLY A 86 7.44 4.49 -9.04
C GLY A 86 7.18 3.01 -9.24
N GLU A 87 7.88 2.18 -8.52
CA GLU A 87 8.03 0.77 -8.88
C GLU A 87 7.33 -0.20 -7.95
N PHE A 88 6.65 0.30 -6.91
CA PHE A 88 6.06 -0.56 -5.89
C PHE A 88 4.54 -0.52 -5.88
N SER A 89 3.97 -1.69 -5.56
CA SER A 89 2.57 -1.87 -5.25
C SER A 89 2.40 -2.35 -3.80
N TYR A 90 1.23 -2.12 -3.24
CA TYR A 90 0.95 -2.38 -1.83
C TYR A 90 -0.41 -3.06 -1.68
N PHE A 91 -0.44 -4.21 -1.02
CA PHE A 91 -1.68 -4.72 -0.44
C PHE A 91 -1.92 -3.99 0.85
N ALA A 92 -3.03 -3.29 0.95
CA ALA A 92 -3.28 -2.40 2.05
C ALA A 92 -4.71 -2.50 2.57
N PHE A 93 -4.92 -2.01 3.77
CA PHE A 93 -6.24 -1.72 4.30
C PHE A 93 -6.23 -0.40 5.08
N LEU A 94 -7.35 0.29 5.03
CA LEU A 94 -7.52 1.59 5.67
C LEU A 94 -7.54 1.46 7.19
N VAL A 95 -6.75 2.29 7.87
CA VAL A 95 -6.70 2.39 9.32
C VAL A 95 -7.36 3.68 9.80
N ASN A 96 -7.05 4.79 9.14
CA ASN A 96 -7.54 6.09 9.54
C ASN A 96 -7.74 7.02 8.34
N ILE A 97 -8.74 7.89 8.44
CA ILE A 97 -8.95 8.99 7.51
C ILE A 97 -8.74 10.28 8.30
N GLY A 98 -7.74 11.05 7.92
CA GLY A 98 -7.49 12.36 8.49
C GLY A 98 -8.67 13.31 8.26
N THR A 99 -8.81 14.31 9.13
CA THR A 99 -9.86 15.32 9.01
C THR A 99 -9.77 16.01 7.65
N PRO A 100 -10.82 15.96 6.83
CA PRO A 100 -10.80 16.62 5.54
C PRO A 100 -10.76 18.12 5.69
N SER A 101 -9.94 18.79 4.92
CA SER A 101 -9.90 20.26 4.83
C SER A 101 -10.39 20.73 3.47
N PHE A 102 -11.20 21.79 3.49
CA PHE A 102 -11.67 22.44 2.28
C PHE A 102 -10.76 23.63 1.96
N SER A 103 -9.99 23.54 0.90
CA SER A 103 -9.20 24.65 0.40
C SER A 103 -10.07 25.62 -0.44
N SER A 104 -11.17 25.11 -1.01
CA SER A 104 -12.20 25.87 -1.70
C SER A 104 -13.49 25.03 -1.80
N GLU A 105 -14.55 25.58 -2.39
CA GLU A 105 -15.78 24.81 -2.70
C GLU A 105 -15.59 23.67 -3.68
N GLN A 106 -14.48 23.69 -4.42
CA GLN A 106 -14.16 22.73 -5.48
C GLN A 106 -13.01 21.78 -5.10
N ILE A 107 -12.38 21.97 -3.94
CA ILE A 107 -11.18 21.23 -3.55
C ILE A 107 -11.30 20.75 -2.11
N ILE A 108 -11.14 19.44 -1.91
CA ILE A 108 -11.02 18.79 -0.61
C ILE A 108 -9.67 18.10 -0.52
N GLU A 109 -8.98 18.31 0.57
CA GLU A 109 -7.76 17.60 0.92
C GLU A 109 -8.04 16.60 2.03
N SER A 110 -7.51 15.40 1.90
CA SER A 110 -7.64 14.37 2.94
C SER A 110 -6.40 13.50 2.96
N THR A 111 -6.02 13.04 4.15
CA THR A 111 -4.89 12.12 4.34
C THR A 111 -5.43 10.77 4.75
N TYR A 112 -4.89 9.72 4.17
CA TYR A 112 -5.29 8.34 4.43
C TYR A 112 -4.12 7.57 4.99
N ASP A 113 -4.30 6.97 6.17
CA ASP A 113 -3.33 6.11 6.81
C ASP A 113 -3.76 4.65 6.62
N LEU A 114 -2.86 3.86 6.07
CA LEU A 114 -3.10 2.46 5.75
C LEU A 114 -2.00 1.59 6.36
N ASN A 115 -2.38 0.41 6.82
CA ASN A 115 -1.42 -0.65 7.02
C ASN A 115 -1.26 -1.42 5.73
N CYS A 116 -0.02 -1.79 5.39
CA CYS A 116 0.27 -2.38 4.10
C CYS A 116 1.39 -3.40 4.12
N ILE A 117 1.36 -4.25 3.10
CA ILE A 117 2.47 -5.12 2.71
C ILE A 117 2.92 -4.68 1.33
N ARG A 118 4.17 -4.25 1.20
CA ARG A 118 4.75 -3.92 -0.08
C ARG A 118 5.02 -5.20 -0.85
N HIS A 119 4.55 -5.26 -2.07
CA HIS A 119 4.87 -6.36 -2.97
C HIS A 119 5.59 -5.84 -4.22
N GLY A 120 6.48 -6.65 -4.74
CA GLY A 120 7.32 -6.29 -5.87
C GLY A 120 6.57 -6.39 -7.20
N TRP A 121 7.34 -6.23 -8.24
CA TRP A 121 6.96 -6.18 -9.64
C TRP A 121 6.27 -7.44 -10.16
N LYS A 122 5.45 -7.22 -11.18
CA LYS A 122 5.11 -8.28 -12.11
C LYS A 122 6.30 -8.49 -13.05
N GLN A 123 7.01 -9.58 -12.88
CA GLN A 123 8.02 -10.00 -13.87
C GLN A 123 7.38 -10.95 -14.88
N THR A 124 7.63 -10.71 -16.16
CA THR A 124 7.32 -11.69 -17.21
C THR A 124 8.50 -12.62 -17.31
N VAL A 125 8.27 -13.91 -17.09
CA VAL A 125 9.32 -14.93 -17.09
C VAL A 125 9.32 -15.64 -18.43
N GLU A 126 10.40 -15.51 -19.19
CA GLU A 126 10.55 -16.20 -20.49
C GLU A 126 11.22 -17.57 -20.36
N ASN A 127 12.00 -17.82 -19.31
CA ASN A 127 12.87 -19.01 -19.18
C ASN A 127 12.73 -19.78 -17.85
N ASN A 128 11.54 -19.86 -17.25
CA ASN A 128 11.25 -20.63 -16.02
C ASN A 128 12.13 -20.31 -14.79
N THR A 129 12.95 -19.27 -14.82
CA THR A 129 13.79 -18.86 -13.71
C THR A 129 13.42 -17.45 -13.27
N VAL A 130 13.01 -17.31 -12.01
CA VAL A 130 12.70 -16.01 -11.40
C VAL A 130 13.72 -15.74 -10.32
N TYR A 131 14.39 -14.60 -10.39
CA TYR A 131 15.25 -14.13 -9.32
C TYR A 131 14.42 -13.31 -8.34
N CYS A 132 14.41 -13.70 -7.07
CA CYS A 132 13.76 -12.94 -6.02
C CYS A 132 14.72 -11.84 -5.54
N GLU A 133 14.40 -10.60 -5.85
CA GLU A 133 15.16 -9.43 -5.38
C GLU A 133 14.66 -8.90 -4.02
N SER A 134 13.91 -9.73 -3.28
CA SER A 134 13.42 -9.35 -1.97
C SER A 134 14.56 -9.17 -0.96
N THR A 135 14.49 -8.11 -0.21
CA THR A 135 15.38 -7.86 0.93
C THR A 135 14.88 -8.52 2.22
N LEU A 136 13.71 -9.16 2.18
CA LEU A 136 13.14 -9.88 3.32
C LEU A 136 13.60 -11.34 3.31
N PRO A 137 13.90 -11.93 4.47
CA PRO A 137 14.36 -13.31 4.57
C PRO A 137 13.31 -14.33 4.12
N ASN A 138 12.03 -13.99 4.25
CA ASN A 138 10.92 -14.80 3.78
C ASN A 138 10.03 -13.94 2.87
N THR A 139 9.84 -14.39 1.64
CA THR A 139 9.01 -13.67 0.66
C THR A 139 7.99 -14.63 0.07
N ASP A 140 6.72 -14.30 0.23
CA ASP A 140 5.65 -15.03 -0.43
C ASP A 140 5.67 -14.69 -1.92
N CYS A 141 5.65 -15.72 -2.74
CA CYS A 141 5.62 -15.61 -4.19
C CYS A 141 4.22 -15.98 -4.70
N ILE A 142 3.61 -15.08 -5.46
CA ILE A 142 2.35 -15.38 -6.17
C ILE A 142 2.69 -15.66 -7.62
N ILE A 143 2.54 -16.91 -8.03
CA ILE A 143 2.74 -17.33 -9.43
C ILE A 143 1.38 -17.33 -10.13
N LYS A 144 1.23 -16.49 -11.13
CA LYS A 144 0.06 -16.49 -12.00
C LYS A 144 0.45 -17.10 -13.36
N VAL A 145 -0.05 -18.30 -13.62
CA VAL A 145 0.13 -18.98 -14.91
C VAL A 145 -1.05 -18.65 -15.80
N THR A 146 -0.76 -18.11 -16.98
CA THR A 146 -1.77 -17.91 -18.03
C THR A 146 -1.44 -18.86 -19.17
N ALA A 147 -2.33 -19.83 -19.45
CA ALA A 147 -2.19 -20.68 -20.60
C ALA A 147 -2.37 -19.83 -21.88
N LEU A 148 -1.38 -19.86 -22.75
CA LEU A 148 -1.55 -19.36 -24.11
C LEU A 148 -2.44 -20.35 -24.84
N LYS A 149 -3.58 -19.90 -25.35
CA LYS A 149 -4.36 -20.71 -26.29
C LYS A 149 -3.50 -20.94 -27.51
N ASP A 150 -3.25 -22.20 -27.84
CA ASP A 150 -2.71 -22.55 -29.14
C ASP A 150 -3.65 -21.98 -30.20
N ALA A 151 -3.05 -21.22 -31.09
CA ALA A 151 -3.76 -20.63 -32.21
C ALA A 151 -4.16 -21.71 -33.25
#